data_29bb3564776e7b37444c5633f6c44eb9
#
_entry.id   29bb3564776e7b37444c5633f6c44eb9
#
_cell.length_a   1.000
_cell.length_b   1.000
_cell.length_c   1.000
_cell.angle_alpha   90.00
_cell.angle_beta   90.00
_cell.angle_gamma   90.00
#
_symmetry.space_group_name_H-M   'P 1'
#
loop_
_entity.id
_entity.type
_entity.pdbx_description
1 polymer ?
#
loop_
_entity_poly.entity_id
_entity_poly.type
_entity_poly.pdbx_seq_one_letter_code
_entity_poly.pdbx_strand_id
1 'polypeptide(L)'
;MTLSFDYTNRDFASIKDALLERATLIFPEWTSRDQSDFGMLLVDLWAYMGDVLHYYVDRASREAFLETATQRDSLLSIAKLLDYIPIGRTAAVSSIKLDATLSEATDASPILIPAGTRFLATPLVEGAEKVVFTLDRDTAFNVSGTPVTGYDTYQKSSLITVPVIEGEIFSESFTSNGLATQKFTLNKTGIVHSSIRVDVFEGAGGNAIRYGNVERLVEYSSTSLVYSVDLNANDSSTLNFGNGVHGKVPTNNALISIVYRRSRGSAGNVGPNAIKEFESLTNNFGPSYDGIVITPNTSRAFGGSDSESAASLKNNIPAAFRSQDRAVSLQDYIDLVLRVPGIVKATAKVNVGKTAKRGVVTNKVLSASVATLTTSSAHDLSVGDTIAIFGVGEPFDGTFVVKTGSSGSSLLYDVASANVSSASVAAGTYMNAQVEILALTPP
;
A
#
# COMPACT_ATOMS: atom_id res chain seq x y z
N MET A 1 3.12 -30.54 -0.38
CA MET A 1 3.64 -31.54 0.57
C MET A 1 4.07 -30.77 1.79
N THR A 2 3.27 -30.72 2.84
CA THR A 2 3.61 -30.05 4.10
C THR A 2 4.64 -30.95 4.80
N LEU A 3 5.87 -30.47 4.88
CA LEU A 3 6.90 -31.10 5.71
C LEU A 3 6.45 -31.00 7.16
N SER A 4 6.02 -32.11 7.74
CA SER A 4 5.74 -32.22 9.16
C SER A 4 7.08 -32.46 9.86
N PHE A 5 7.68 -31.39 10.40
CA PHE A 5 8.83 -31.55 11.27
C PHE A 5 8.31 -31.88 12.68
N ASP A 6 8.73 -33.01 13.19
CA ASP A 6 8.53 -33.41 14.56
C ASP A 6 9.81 -33.10 15.35
N TYR A 7 9.78 -32.06 16.16
CA TYR A 7 10.97 -31.57 16.88
C TYR A 7 11.20 -32.34 18.17
N THR A 8 10.16 -32.94 18.73
CA THR A 8 10.25 -33.63 20.05
C THR A 8 10.33 -35.15 19.91
N ASN A 9 9.90 -35.69 18.76
CA ASN A 9 9.83 -37.14 18.48
C ASN A 9 9.21 -37.94 19.65
N ARG A 10 8.20 -37.35 20.29
CA ARG A 10 7.49 -37.95 21.43
C ARG A 10 5.99 -37.80 21.19
N ASP A 11 5.38 -38.92 20.84
CA ASP A 11 3.94 -39.08 20.72
C ASP A 11 3.35 -39.80 21.95
N PHE A 12 2.03 -39.93 21.99
CA PHE A 12 1.32 -40.62 23.04
C PHE A 12 1.89 -42.00 23.35
N ALA A 13 2.23 -42.80 22.32
CA ALA A 13 2.74 -44.15 22.49
C ALA A 13 4.12 -44.16 23.16
N SER A 14 5.04 -43.33 22.68
CA SER A 14 6.40 -43.25 23.23
C SER A 14 6.42 -42.70 24.65
N ILE A 15 5.53 -41.75 24.98
CA ILE A 15 5.39 -41.24 26.35
C ILE A 15 4.80 -42.30 27.27
N LYS A 16 3.78 -43.01 26.80
CA LYS A 16 3.17 -44.13 27.56
C LYS A 16 4.20 -45.20 27.86
N ASP A 17 4.97 -45.63 26.87
CA ASP A 17 6.01 -46.67 27.05
C ASP A 17 7.08 -46.22 28.06
N ALA A 18 7.53 -44.95 27.95
CA ALA A 18 8.49 -44.39 28.91
C ALA A 18 7.94 -44.31 30.33
N LEU A 19 6.65 -44.00 30.51
CA LEU A 19 5.98 -43.97 31.80
C LEU A 19 5.85 -45.38 32.39
N LEU A 20 5.51 -46.38 31.57
CA LEU A 20 5.42 -47.78 31.98
C LEU A 20 6.79 -48.37 32.38
N GLU A 21 7.83 -48.03 31.59
CA GLU A 21 9.21 -48.43 31.95
C GLU A 21 9.62 -47.83 33.30
N ARG A 22 9.34 -46.53 33.49
CA ARG A 22 9.62 -45.85 34.75
C ARG A 22 8.82 -46.44 35.93
N ALA A 23 7.55 -46.77 35.71
CA ALA A 23 6.68 -47.39 36.71
C ALA A 23 7.21 -48.76 37.16
N THR A 24 7.72 -49.56 36.22
CA THR A 24 8.31 -50.88 36.54
C THR A 24 9.54 -50.78 37.43
N LEU A 25 10.33 -49.69 37.27
CA LEU A 25 11.51 -49.45 38.13
C LEU A 25 11.13 -48.98 39.54
N ILE A 26 10.04 -48.22 39.70
CA ILE A 26 9.63 -47.65 40.98
C ILE A 26 8.71 -48.60 41.75
N PHE A 27 7.80 -49.26 41.05
CA PHE A 27 6.80 -50.20 41.59
C PHE A 27 6.84 -51.54 40.84
N PRO A 28 7.83 -52.40 41.09
CA PRO A 28 7.97 -53.67 40.38
C PRO A 28 6.77 -54.63 40.62
N GLU A 29 6.03 -54.46 41.71
CA GLU A 29 4.86 -55.26 42.04
C GLU A 29 3.62 -54.94 41.17
N TRP A 30 3.58 -53.75 40.50
CA TRP A 30 2.50 -53.43 39.63
C TRP A 30 2.75 -53.96 38.22
N THR A 31 2.24 -55.18 38.02
CA THR A 31 2.41 -55.93 36.77
C THR A 31 1.18 -55.85 35.84
N SER A 32 0.04 -55.39 36.36
CA SER A 32 -1.18 -55.27 35.57
C SER A 32 -0.99 -54.26 34.43
N ARG A 33 -1.44 -54.65 33.22
CA ARG A 33 -1.43 -53.81 32.00
C ARG A 33 -2.82 -53.77 31.37
N ASP A 34 -3.85 -54.16 32.15
CA ASP A 34 -5.23 -54.15 31.69
C ASP A 34 -5.75 -52.69 31.61
N GLN A 35 -6.47 -52.35 30.56
CA GLN A 35 -7.05 -51.04 30.38
C GLN A 35 -8.08 -50.65 31.45
N SER A 36 -8.62 -51.65 32.16
CA SER A 36 -9.54 -51.43 33.28
C SER A 36 -8.82 -51.11 34.60
N ASP A 37 -7.49 -51.20 34.65
CA ASP A 37 -6.68 -50.89 35.83
C ASP A 37 -6.57 -49.38 36.02
N PHE A 38 -6.84 -48.90 37.23
CA PHE A 38 -6.75 -47.47 37.57
C PHE A 38 -5.34 -46.90 37.35
N GLY A 39 -4.27 -47.68 37.57
CA GLY A 39 -2.91 -47.28 37.27
C GLY A 39 -2.68 -47.03 35.78
N MET A 40 -3.23 -47.91 34.93
CA MET A 40 -3.17 -47.73 33.47
C MET A 40 -3.97 -46.50 33.01
N LEU A 41 -5.12 -46.25 33.61
CA LEU A 41 -5.90 -45.02 33.31
C LEU A 41 -5.09 -43.76 33.61
N LEU A 42 -4.36 -43.72 34.73
CA LEU A 42 -3.49 -42.58 35.07
C LEU A 42 -2.33 -42.43 34.08
N VAL A 43 -1.68 -43.54 33.69
CA VAL A 43 -0.60 -43.52 32.68
C VAL A 43 -1.12 -42.99 31.35
N ASP A 44 -2.29 -43.44 30.89
CA ASP A 44 -2.90 -42.97 29.66
C ASP A 44 -3.26 -41.48 29.71
N LEU A 45 -3.79 -41.03 30.85
CA LEU A 45 -4.12 -39.60 31.02
C LEU A 45 -2.87 -38.72 31.00
N TRP A 46 -1.78 -39.13 31.68
CA TRP A 46 -0.51 -38.41 31.69
C TRP A 46 0.18 -38.46 30.32
N ALA A 47 0.12 -39.62 29.63
CA ALA A 47 0.66 -39.76 28.29
C ALA A 47 -0.10 -38.80 27.29
N TYR A 48 -1.43 -38.76 27.37
CA TYR A 48 -2.26 -37.84 26.58
C TYR A 48 -1.93 -36.38 26.88
N MET A 49 -1.82 -36.02 28.15
CA MET A 49 -1.43 -34.65 28.53
C MET A 49 -0.03 -34.30 28.02
N GLY A 50 0.91 -35.24 28.09
CA GLY A 50 2.26 -35.11 27.56
C GLY A 50 2.25 -34.88 26.03
N ASP A 51 1.48 -35.68 25.30
CA ASP A 51 1.33 -35.55 23.83
C ASP A 51 0.77 -34.20 23.45
N VAL A 52 -0.29 -33.72 24.12
CA VAL A 52 -0.84 -32.39 23.92
C VAL A 52 0.20 -31.28 24.16
N LEU A 53 1.00 -31.38 25.22
CA LEU A 53 2.07 -30.43 25.53
C LEU A 53 3.15 -30.43 24.43
N HIS A 54 3.58 -31.60 23.97
CA HIS A 54 4.55 -31.70 22.88
C HIS A 54 4.01 -31.15 21.58
N TYR A 55 2.73 -31.39 21.28
CA TYR A 55 2.08 -30.75 20.13
C TYR A 55 2.17 -29.21 20.17
N TYR A 56 1.95 -28.59 21.35
CA TYR A 56 2.10 -27.14 21.47
C TYR A 56 3.54 -26.66 21.33
N VAL A 57 4.51 -27.43 21.85
CA VAL A 57 5.94 -27.14 21.69
C VAL A 57 6.35 -27.23 20.23
N ASP A 58 5.95 -28.28 19.51
CA ASP A 58 6.24 -28.44 18.09
C ASP A 58 5.59 -27.35 17.26
N ARG A 59 4.35 -27.00 17.59
CA ARG A 59 3.66 -25.89 16.93
C ARG A 59 4.39 -24.57 17.17
N ALA A 60 4.80 -24.26 18.39
CA ALA A 60 5.56 -23.04 18.68
C ALA A 60 6.91 -23.04 17.98
N SER A 61 7.59 -24.18 17.92
CA SER A 61 8.86 -24.31 17.21
C SER A 61 8.72 -24.09 15.69
N ARG A 62 7.66 -24.64 15.09
CA ARG A 62 7.36 -24.40 13.65
C ARG A 62 7.09 -22.95 13.34
N GLU A 63 6.40 -22.24 14.23
CA GLU A 63 6.08 -20.82 14.05
C GLU A 63 7.29 -19.89 14.18
N ALA A 64 8.42 -20.38 14.71
CA ALA A 64 9.66 -19.62 14.81
C ALA A 64 10.44 -19.50 13.50
N PHE A 65 10.13 -20.32 12.49
CA PHE A 65 10.86 -20.32 11.20
C PHE A 65 9.96 -19.94 10.06
N LEU A 66 10.47 -19.08 9.15
CA LEU A 66 9.74 -18.54 8.02
C LEU A 66 9.12 -19.62 7.12
N GLU A 67 9.84 -20.71 6.84
CA GLU A 67 9.37 -21.79 5.97
C GLU A 67 8.21 -22.57 6.56
N THR A 68 8.27 -22.83 7.88
CA THR A 68 7.30 -23.68 8.58
C THR A 68 6.16 -22.93 9.26
N ALA A 69 6.33 -21.62 9.51
CA ALA A 69 5.30 -20.78 10.10
C ALA A 69 4.01 -20.78 9.25
N THR A 70 2.88 -20.92 9.89
CA THR A 70 1.56 -20.96 9.23
C THR A 70 0.68 -19.79 9.66
N GLN A 71 0.92 -19.23 10.83
CA GLN A 71 0.15 -18.12 11.36
C GLN A 71 0.67 -16.80 10.80
N ARG A 72 -0.26 -15.94 10.37
CA ARG A 72 0.07 -14.62 9.83
C ARG A 72 0.79 -13.74 10.87
N ASP A 73 0.44 -13.84 12.15
CA ASP A 73 1.11 -13.12 13.25
C ASP A 73 2.59 -13.47 13.35
N SER A 74 2.92 -14.76 13.27
CA SER A 74 4.30 -15.24 13.30
C SER A 74 5.10 -14.71 12.11
N LEU A 75 4.51 -14.75 10.90
CA LEU A 75 5.12 -14.22 9.68
C LEU A 75 5.33 -12.71 9.74
N LEU A 76 4.36 -11.94 10.25
CA LEU A 76 4.50 -10.50 10.44
C LEU A 76 5.58 -10.16 11.48
N SER A 77 5.70 -10.97 12.53
CA SER A 77 6.75 -10.81 13.54
C SER A 77 8.14 -11.08 12.95
N ILE A 78 8.28 -12.13 12.13
CA ILE A 78 9.52 -12.45 11.42
C ILE A 78 9.83 -11.35 10.38
N ALA A 79 8.83 -10.85 9.66
CA ALA A 79 8.98 -9.73 8.72
C ALA A 79 9.56 -8.50 9.42
N LYS A 80 9.02 -8.15 10.58
CA LYS A 80 9.49 -7.02 11.38
C LYS A 80 10.92 -7.21 11.89
N LEU A 81 11.30 -8.44 12.27
CA LEU A 81 12.66 -8.77 12.68
C LEU A 81 13.67 -8.60 11.53
N LEU A 82 13.25 -8.89 10.30
CA LEU A 82 14.06 -8.76 9.08
C LEU A 82 13.92 -7.39 8.40
N ASP A 83 13.27 -6.42 9.08
CA ASP A 83 13.03 -5.07 8.58
C ASP A 83 12.22 -5.06 7.25
N TYR A 84 11.38 -6.05 7.05
CA TYR A 84 10.45 -6.12 5.93
C TYR A 84 9.13 -5.45 6.30
N ILE A 85 8.69 -4.48 5.50
CA ILE A 85 7.41 -3.80 5.68
C ILE A 85 6.37 -4.48 4.80
N PRO A 86 5.39 -5.19 5.40
CA PRO A 86 4.35 -5.86 4.65
C PRO A 86 3.49 -4.89 3.86
N ILE A 87 3.13 -5.25 2.63
CA ILE A 87 2.26 -4.44 1.79
C ILE A 87 0.84 -4.54 2.36
N GLY A 88 0.32 -3.40 2.78
CA GLY A 88 -1.06 -3.27 3.23
C GLY A 88 -2.05 -3.27 2.07
N ARG A 89 -3.33 -3.20 2.41
CA ARG A 89 -4.41 -3.11 1.44
C ARG A 89 -4.34 -1.81 0.65
N THR A 90 -4.68 -1.84 -0.65
CA THR A 90 -4.82 -0.66 -1.50
C THR A 90 -6.24 -0.52 -2.01
N ALA A 91 -6.65 0.71 -2.26
CA ALA A 91 -7.98 1.01 -2.79
C ALA A 91 -7.95 1.10 -4.32
N ALA A 92 -9.02 0.66 -4.95
CA ALA A 92 -9.20 0.84 -6.39
C ALA A 92 -9.51 2.30 -6.72
N VAL A 93 -8.97 2.78 -7.83
CA VAL A 93 -9.22 4.13 -8.35
C VAL A 93 -10.00 4.04 -9.65
N SER A 94 -10.92 4.94 -9.83
CA SER A 94 -11.69 5.09 -11.07
C SER A 94 -12.02 6.58 -11.30
N SER A 95 -12.64 6.86 -12.41
CA SER A 95 -13.19 8.18 -12.71
C SER A 95 -14.63 8.05 -13.18
N ILE A 96 -15.47 8.96 -12.73
CA ILE A 96 -16.85 9.11 -13.19
C ILE A 96 -17.02 10.48 -13.82
N LYS A 97 -18.06 10.63 -14.61
CA LYS A 97 -18.45 11.95 -15.10
C LYS A 97 -19.66 12.43 -14.34
N LEU A 98 -19.60 13.68 -13.91
CA LEU A 98 -20.70 14.37 -13.26
C LEU A 98 -21.20 15.48 -14.17
N ASP A 99 -22.51 15.59 -14.29
CA ASP A 99 -23.20 16.68 -14.94
C ASP A 99 -24.14 17.33 -13.92
N ALA A 100 -23.97 18.62 -13.72
CA ALA A 100 -24.83 19.42 -12.86
C ALA A 100 -25.75 20.30 -13.69
N THR A 101 -26.89 19.79 -14.07
CA THR A 101 -27.92 20.51 -14.87
C THR A 101 -28.82 21.42 -14.04
N LEU A 102 -28.47 21.67 -12.78
CA LEU A 102 -29.30 22.41 -11.83
C LEU A 102 -29.48 23.87 -12.22
N SER A 103 -30.73 24.30 -12.35
CA SER A 103 -31.11 25.69 -12.58
C SER A 103 -30.76 26.64 -11.42
N GLU A 104 -30.57 26.08 -10.22
CA GLU A 104 -30.40 26.81 -8.96
C GLU A 104 -28.95 27.23 -8.63
N ALA A 105 -27.93 26.65 -9.30
CA ALA A 105 -26.55 27.05 -9.07
C ALA A 105 -26.28 28.45 -9.64
N THR A 106 -25.86 29.37 -8.79
CA THR A 106 -25.39 30.71 -9.15
C THR A 106 -23.95 30.89 -8.72
N ASP A 107 -23.27 31.95 -9.20
CA ASP A 107 -21.91 32.27 -8.74
C ASP A 107 -21.87 32.63 -7.25
N ALA A 108 -22.95 33.19 -6.73
CA ALA A 108 -23.11 33.53 -5.31
C ALA A 108 -23.50 32.32 -4.44
N SER A 109 -24.08 31.28 -5.04
CA SER A 109 -24.53 30.05 -4.36
C SER A 109 -24.12 28.82 -5.17
N PRO A 110 -22.84 28.43 -5.13
CA PRO A 110 -22.35 27.26 -5.84
C PRO A 110 -22.91 25.97 -5.23
N ILE A 111 -23.04 24.93 -6.05
CA ILE A 111 -23.34 23.59 -5.55
C ILE A 111 -22.03 22.96 -5.08
N LEU A 112 -21.99 22.58 -3.81
CA LEU A 112 -20.82 22.01 -3.18
C LEU A 112 -21.03 20.50 -3.00
N ILE A 113 -20.11 19.70 -3.54
CA ILE A 113 -20.06 18.24 -3.37
C ILE A 113 -18.80 17.93 -2.54
N PRO A 114 -18.96 17.60 -1.25
CA PRO A 114 -17.83 17.36 -0.39
C PRO A 114 -17.10 16.07 -0.74
N ALA A 115 -15.81 16.04 -0.49
CA ALA A 115 -15.02 14.81 -0.49
C ALA A 115 -15.65 13.78 0.45
N GLY A 116 -15.56 12.50 0.09
CA GLY A 116 -16.25 11.43 0.83
C GLY A 116 -17.68 11.18 0.39
N THR A 117 -18.25 12.00 -0.52
CA THR A 117 -19.53 11.71 -1.16
C THR A 117 -19.50 10.32 -1.79
N ARG A 118 -20.56 9.51 -1.52
CA ARG A 118 -20.58 8.08 -1.81
C ARG A 118 -21.28 7.77 -3.13
N PHE A 119 -20.63 6.95 -3.93
CA PHE A 119 -21.14 6.39 -5.18
C PHE A 119 -21.16 4.88 -5.06
N LEU A 120 -22.20 4.24 -5.57
CA LEU A 120 -22.38 2.80 -5.46
C LEU A 120 -22.13 2.14 -6.81
N ALA A 121 -21.29 1.12 -6.79
CA ALA A 121 -20.96 0.30 -7.95
C ALA A 121 -21.56 -1.10 -7.82
N THR A 122 -21.97 -1.66 -8.95
CA THR A 122 -22.38 -3.05 -9.04
C THR A 122 -21.13 -3.94 -8.89
N PRO A 123 -21.12 -4.91 -7.96
CA PRO A 123 -19.98 -5.80 -7.76
C PRO A 123 -19.80 -6.75 -8.96
N LEU A 124 -18.58 -7.27 -9.14
CA LEU A 124 -18.27 -8.29 -10.17
C LEU A 124 -18.95 -9.63 -9.88
N VAL A 125 -19.16 -9.95 -8.61
CA VAL A 125 -19.82 -11.19 -8.17
C VAL A 125 -21.28 -10.89 -7.91
N GLU A 126 -22.16 -11.60 -8.60
CA GLU A 126 -23.60 -11.47 -8.46
C GLU A 126 -24.05 -11.81 -7.02
N GLY A 127 -24.92 -10.97 -6.44
CA GLY A 127 -25.39 -11.13 -5.05
C GLY A 127 -24.45 -10.59 -3.97
N ALA A 128 -23.24 -10.12 -4.32
CA ALA A 128 -22.38 -9.43 -3.36
C ALA A 128 -22.92 -8.02 -3.05
N GLU A 129 -22.53 -7.48 -1.90
CA GLU A 129 -22.84 -6.10 -1.53
C GLU A 129 -22.25 -5.10 -2.54
N LYS A 130 -22.99 -4.00 -2.80
CA LYS A 130 -22.50 -2.91 -3.65
C LYS A 130 -21.17 -2.38 -3.14
N VAL A 131 -20.28 -2.07 -4.08
CA VAL A 131 -18.96 -1.49 -3.77
C VAL A 131 -19.11 0.02 -3.67
N VAL A 132 -18.62 0.58 -2.58
CA VAL A 132 -18.69 2.03 -2.34
C VAL A 132 -17.44 2.69 -2.90
N PHE A 133 -17.64 3.74 -3.69
CA PHE A 133 -16.62 4.68 -4.11
C PHE A 133 -16.90 6.03 -3.48
N THR A 134 -15.87 6.75 -3.10
CA THR A 134 -16.00 8.10 -2.52
C THR A 134 -15.26 9.12 -3.36
N LEU A 135 -15.81 10.33 -3.43
CA LEU A 135 -15.16 11.45 -4.07
C LEU A 135 -13.85 11.78 -3.31
N ASP A 136 -12.76 11.97 -4.06
CA ASP A 136 -11.44 12.22 -3.47
C ASP A 136 -11.26 13.66 -2.98
N ARG A 137 -11.91 14.62 -3.66
CA ARG A 137 -11.74 16.06 -3.41
C ARG A 137 -13.07 16.79 -3.35
N ASP A 138 -13.08 17.84 -2.54
CA ASP A 138 -14.21 18.78 -2.51
C ASP A 138 -14.40 19.42 -3.89
N THR A 139 -15.60 19.29 -4.44
CA THR A 139 -15.93 19.73 -5.79
C THR A 139 -17.06 20.75 -5.74
N ALA A 140 -16.98 21.83 -6.52
CA ALA A 140 -18.00 22.86 -6.62
C ALA A 140 -18.41 23.13 -8.08
N PHE A 141 -19.68 23.45 -8.28
CA PHE A 141 -20.24 23.87 -9.56
C PHE A 141 -20.91 25.23 -9.43
N ASN A 142 -20.58 26.16 -10.32
CA ASN A 142 -21.25 27.44 -10.44
C ASN A 142 -21.46 27.83 -11.91
N VAL A 143 -22.08 28.97 -12.19
CA VAL A 143 -22.44 29.39 -13.55
C VAL A 143 -21.22 29.75 -14.38
N SER A 144 -20.27 30.47 -13.80
CA SER A 144 -19.12 31.03 -14.50
C SER A 144 -17.85 30.18 -14.42
N GLY A 145 -17.79 29.18 -13.51
CA GLY A 145 -16.57 28.46 -13.20
C GLY A 145 -15.58 29.24 -12.32
N THR A 146 -16.06 30.34 -11.68
CA THR A 146 -15.24 31.16 -10.78
C THR A 146 -14.75 30.32 -9.58
N PRO A 147 -13.44 30.35 -9.25
CA PRO A 147 -12.88 29.54 -8.18
C PRO A 147 -13.56 29.76 -6.82
N VAL A 148 -13.96 28.68 -6.17
CA VAL A 148 -14.47 28.64 -4.81
C VAL A 148 -13.33 28.16 -3.89
N THR A 149 -13.03 28.93 -2.84
CA THR A 149 -11.91 28.63 -1.94
C THR A 149 -12.06 27.25 -1.29
N GLY A 150 -11.07 26.39 -1.48
CA GLY A 150 -11.04 25.03 -0.93
C GLY A 150 -11.72 23.96 -1.79
N TYR A 151 -12.24 24.32 -2.96
CA TYR A 151 -12.95 23.41 -3.86
C TYR A 151 -12.33 23.39 -5.27
N ASP A 152 -12.29 22.24 -5.90
CA ASP A 152 -12.07 22.09 -7.34
C ASP A 152 -13.33 22.58 -8.04
N THR A 153 -13.29 23.79 -8.64
CA THR A 153 -14.47 24.48 -9.17
C THR A 153 -14.63 24.26 -10.67
N TYR A 154 -15.87 23.99 -11.07
CA TYR A 154 -16.25 23.72 -12.46
C TYR A 154 -17.48 24.53 -12.86
N GLN A 155 -17.58 24.84 -14.14
CA GLN A 155 -18.75 25.49 -14.70
C GLN A 155 -19.92 24.50 -14.75
N LYS A 156 -21.11 24.92 -14.32
CA LYS A 156 -22.35 24.12 -14.47
C LYS A 156 -22.63 23.87 -15.97
N SER A 157 -23.33 22.78 -16.28
CA SER A 157 -23.56 22.26 -17.63
C SER A 157 -22.30 21.76 -18.37
N SER A 158 -21.16 21.70 -17.70
CA SER A 158 -19.99 21.00 -18.21
C SER A 158 -19.99 19.56 -17.69
N LEU A 159 -19.85 18.59 -18.60
CA LEU A 159 -19.61 17.21 -18.21
C LEU A 159 -18.17 17.09 -17.73
N ILE A 160 -17.98 16.99 -16.41
CA ILE A 160 -16.65 16.91 -15.81
C ILE A 160 -16.29 15.47 -15.44
N THR A 161 -14.99 15.17 -15.52
CA THR A 161 -14.45 13.91 -15.04
C THR A 161 -13.84 14.11 -13.66
N VAL A 162 -14.37 13.40 -12.65
CA VAL A 162 -13.86 13.47 -11.28
C VAL A 162 -13.27 12.13 -10.85
N PRO A 163 -12.14 12.12 -10.13
CA PRO A 163 -11.57 10.91 -9.58
C PRO A 163 -12.39 10.44 -8.40
N VAL A 164 -12.60 9.14 -8.33
CA VAL A 164 -13.25 8.45 -7.21
C VAL A 164 -12.37 7.30 -6.75
N ILE A 165 -12.32 7.12 -5.44
CA ILE A 165 -11.51 6.08 -4.80
C ILE A 165 -12.43 5.13 -4.06
N GLU A 166 -12.23 3.83 -4.26
CA GLU A 166 -13.00 2.80 -3.59
C GLU A 166 -12.79 2.86 -2.07
N GLY A 167 -13.86 2.61 -1.32
CA GLY A 167 -13.86 2.49 0.12
C GLY A 167 -14.58 3.62 0.82
N GLU A 168 -14.73 3.45 2.12
CA GLU A 168 -15.41 4.37 3.04
C GLU A 168 -14.40 5.07 3.94
N ILE A 169 -14.67 6.34 4.26
CA ILE A 169 -13.83 7.13 5.16
C ILE A 169 -14.37 6.99 6.58
N PHE A 170 -13.50 6.66 7.52
CA PHE A 170 -13.78 6.56 8.94
C PHE A 170 -12.91 7.55 9.73
N SER A 171 -13.44 7.95 10.88
CA SER A 171 -12.70 8.78 11.84
C SER A 171 -12.76 8.15 13.22
N GLU A 172 -11.62 8.06 13.89
CA GLU A 172 -11.50 7.62 15.28
C GLU A 172 -10.69 8.64 16.08
N SER A 173 -11.01 8.77 17.36
CA SER A 173 -10.33 9.69 18.24
C SER A 173 -9.77 8.98 19.47
N PHE A 174 -8.55 9.33 19.85
CA PHE A 174 -7.85 8.80 21.01
C PHE A 174 -7.31 9.96 21.86
N THR A 175 -7.03 9.68 23.11
CA THR A 175 -6.40 10.64 24.01
C THR A 175 -5.00 10.18 24.36
N SER A 176 -4.03 11.05 24.19
CA SER A 176 -2.64 10.81 24.56
C SER A 176 -2.49 10.75 26.09
N ASN A 177 -1.68 9.83 26.57
CA ASN A 177 -1.28 9.75 27.98
C ASN A 177 0.09 10.45 28.26
N GLY A 178 0.70 11.05 27.24
CA GLY A 178 2.00 11.73 27.34
C GLY A 178 3.22 10.83 27.57
N LEU A 179 3.03 9.49 27.62
CA LEU A 179 4.13 8.56 27.81
C LEU A 179 4.80 8.22 26.48
N ALA A 180 6.07 7.82 26.55
CA ALA A 180 6.81 7.33 25.39
C ALA A 180 6.19 6.04 24.81
N THR A 181 6.38 5.81 23.51
CA THR A 181 5.95 4.58 22.83
C THR A 181 4.44 4.28 22.88
N GLN A 182 3.60 5.32 22.76
CA GLN A 182 2.15 5.17 22.69
C GLN A 182 1.76 4.44 21.40
N LYS A 183 0.80 3.51 21.54
CA LYS A 183 0.24 2.73 20.43
C LYS A 183 -1.26 2.83 20.43
N PHE A 184 -1.83 3.06 19.26
CA PHE A 184 -3.28 3.12 19.06
C PHE A 184 -3.70 2.16 17.95
N THR A 185 -4.50 1.17 18.31
CA THR A 185 -5.02 0.18 17.36
C THR A 185 -6.36 0.66 16.85
N LEU A 186 -6.53 0.72 15.53
CA LEU A 186 -7.77 1.10 14.89
C LEU A 186 -8.78 -0.07 14.93
N ASN A 187 -10.05 0.28 15.14
CA ASN A 187 -11.12 -0.72 15.34
C ASN A 187 -11.56 -1.40 14.03
N LYS A 188 -11.33 -0.77 12.89
CA LYS A 188 -11.73 -1.33 11.59
C LYS A 188 -10.61 -2.16 10.98
N THR A 189 -11.00 -3.08 10.11
CA THR A 189 -10.10 -3.92 9.31
C THR A 189 -10.15 -3.49 7.85
N GLY A 190 -9.14 -3.88 7.06
CA GLY A 190 -9.08 -3.52 5.65
C GLY A 190 -8.68 -2.07 5.41
N ILE A 191 -7.80 -1.54 6.24
CA ILE A 191 -7.36 -0.15 6.21
C ILE A 191 -6.30 0.07 5.13
N VAL A 192 -6.48 1.13 4.35
CA VAL A 192 -5.48 1.60 3.38
C VAL A 192 -4.47 2.48 4.10
N HIS A 193 -3.26 1.97 4.33
CA HIS A 193 -2.23 2.65 5.13
C HIS A 193 -1.86 4.03 4.59
N SER A 194 -1.80 4.20 3.27
CA SER A 194 -1.50 5.48 2.62
C SER A 194 -2.59 6.55 2.81
N SER A 195 -3.80 6.15 3.22
CA SER A 195 -4.92 7.05 3.47
C SER A 195 -4.99 7.56 4.90
N ILE A 196 -4.18 6.98 5.82
CA ILE A 196 -4.22 7.35 7.23
C ILE A 196 -3.69 8.77 7.40
N ARG A 197 -4.50 9.60 8.04
CA ARG A 197 -4.17 10.97 8.37
C ARG A 197 -4.37 11.21 9.86
N VAL A 198 -3.33 11.73 10.50
CA VAL A 198 -3.32 11.95 11.95
C VAL A 198 -3.16 13.43 12.25
N ASP A 199 -4.13 13.98 12.94
CA ASP A 199 -4.12 15.35 13.45
C ASP A 199 -4.15 15.31 14.99
N VAL A 200 -3.20 15.96 15.63
CA VAL A 200 -3.05 16.03 17.08
C VAL A 200 -3.39 17.43 17.56
N PHE A 201 -4.29 17.53 18.52
CA PHE A 201 -4.71 18.79 19.14
C PHE A 201 -4.10 18.89 20.54
N GLU A 202 -3.10 19.74 20.71
CA GLU A 202 -2.41 19.95 21.98
C GLU A 202 -3.08 21.11 22.76
N GLY A 203 -3.63 20.80 23.94
CA GLY A 203 -4.35 21.76 24.77
C GLY A 203 -5.81 22.01 24.37
N ALA A 204 -6.59 22.61 25.27
CA ALA A 204 -7.99 22.94 25.03
C ALA A 204 -8.13 24.03 23.95
N GLY A 205 -8.68 23.70 22.80
CA GLY A 205 -8.85 24.62 21.67
C GLY A 205 -7.59 24.82 20.81
N GLY A 206 -6.58 23.94 20.96
CA GLY A 206 -5.37 23.98 20.15
C GLY A 206 -5.63 23.74 18.66
N ASN A 207 -4.78 24.31 17.82
CA ASN A 207 -4.83 24.06 16.39
C ASN A 207 -4.40 22.60 16.09
N ALA A 208 -4.96 22.04 15.02
CA ALA A 208 -4.56 20.74 14.52
C ALA A 208 -3.10 20.74 14.09
N ILE A 209 -2.31 19.84 14.66
CA ILE A 209 -0.91 19.61 14.28
C ILE A 209 -0.86 18.29 13.51
N ARG A 210 -0.51 18.36 12.22
CA ARG A 210 -0.42 17.19 11.35
C ARG A 210 0.85 16.39 11.63
N TYR A 211 0.68 15.09 11.89
CA TYR A 211 1.77 14.13 11.97
C TYR A 211 1.93 13.39 10.63
N GLY A 212 3.17 13.17 10.21
CA GLY A 212 3.50 12.45 8.97
C GLY A 212 3.60 10.95 9.20
N ASN A 213 3.07 10.17 8.25
CA ASN A 213 3.30 8.71 8.22
C ASN A 213 4.71 8.42 7.70
N VAL A 214 5.46 7.60 8.42
CA VAL A 214 6.82 7.20 8.07
C VAL A 214 6.99 5.69 8.24
N GLU A 215 7.89 5.12 7.47
CA GLU A 215 8.18 3.68 7.55
C GLU A 215 8.92 3.34 8.85
N ARG A 216 9.92 4.14 9.22
CA ARG A 216 10.80 3.91 10.37
C ARG A 216 10.94 5.16 11.23
N LEU A 217 10.55 5.07 12.48
CA LEU A 217 10.69 6.19 13.42
C LEU A 217 12.15 6.49 13.77
N VAL A 218 13.03 5.48 13.69
CA VAL A 218 14.46 5.60 14.07
C VAL A 218 15.23 6.63 13.23
N GLU A 219 14.75 6.94 12.04
CA GLU A 219 15.38 7.91 11.14
C GLU A 219 15.09 9.37 11.48
N TYR A 220 14.22 9.61 12.47
CA TYR A 220 13.69 10.94 12.78
C TYR A 220 14.14 11.43 14.16
N SER A 221 14.25 12.75 14.31
CA SER A 221 14.66 13.41 15.55
C SER A 221 13.53 13.44 16.58
N SER A 222 13.88 13.79 17.83
CA SER A 222 12.94 13.91 18.96
C SER A 222 11.83 14.94 18.77
N THR A 223 11.99 15.90 17.86
CA THR A 223 11.02 16.96 17.57
C THR A 223 10.16 16.68 16.34
N SER A 224 10.48 15.63 15.57
CA SER A 224 9.77 15.31 14.34
C SER A 224 8.34 14.82 14.62
N LEU A 225 7.38 15.40 13.93
CA LEU A 225 5.95 15.09 14.03
C LEU A 225 5.63 13.89 13.13
N VAL A 226 5.95 12.68 13.60
CA VAL A 226 5.85 11.45 12.79
C VAL A 226 5.24 10.29 13.58
N TYR A 227 4.62 9.38 12.86
CA TYR A 227 4.12 8.09 13.35
C TYR A 227 4.40 7.00 12.33
N SER A 228 4.48 5.76 12.77
CA SER A 228 4.53 4.58 11.88
C SER A 228 3.29 3.73 12.04
N VAL A 229 3.00 2.90 11.04
CA VAL A 229 1.82 2.03 11.00
C VAL A 229 2.28 0.59 10.91
N ASP A 230 1.85 -0.23 11.87
CA ASP A 230 2.03 -1.68 11.84
C ASP A 230 0.74 -2.36 11.33
N LEU A 231 0.89 -3.32 10.42
CA LEU A 231 -0.18 -4.20 9.97
C LEU A 231 -0.35 -5.36 10.94
N ASN A 232 -1.57 -5.59 11.43
CA ASN A 232 -1.89 -6.72 12.30
C ASN A 232 -2.40 -7.93 11.48
N ALA A 233 -2.39 -9.12 12.09
CA ALA A 233 -2.82 -10.35 11.42
C ALA A 233 -4.28 -10.35 10.98
N ASN A 234 -5.15 -9.67 11.71
CA ASN A 234 -6.56 -9.50 11.40
C ASN A 234 -6.86 -8.38 10.40
N ASP A 235 -5.81 -7.83 9.74
CA ASP A 235 -5.91 -6.74 8.77
C ASP A 235 -6.37 -5.39 9.37
N SER A 236 -6.24 -5.23 10.70
CA SER A 236 -6.31 -3.94 11.38
C SER A 236 -4.93 -3.27 11.38
N SER A 237 -4.87 -2.02 11.79
CA SER A 237 -3.62 -1.25 11.83
C SER A 237 -3.37 -0.69 13.22
N THR A 238 -2.13 -0.72 13.66
CA THR A 238 -1.69 -0.11 14.91
C THR A 238 -0.74 1.04 14.58
N LEU A 239 -1.06 2.25 15.06
CA LEU A 239 -0.22 3.42 14.93
C LEU A 239 0.73 3.49 16.11
N ASN A 240 2.03 3.69 15.83
CA ASN A 240 3.07 3.86 16.84
C ASN A 240 3.59 5.29 16.77
N PHE A 241 3.54 6.01 17.89
CA PHE A 241 4.11 7.34 18.01
C PHE A 241 5.56 7.31 18.49
N GLY A 242 6.25 8.41 18.32
CA GLY A 242 7.62 8.57 18.78
C GLY A 242 7.81 8.37 20.27
N ASN A 243 9.05 8.12 20.69
CA ASN A 243 9.44 7.89 22.07
C ASN A 243 10.16 9.08 22.72
N GLY A 244 10.20 10.23 22.04
CA GLY A 244 10.92 11.42 22.51
C GLY A 244 12.43 11.44 22.18
N VAL A 245 12.96 10.34 21.62
CA VAL A 245 14.28 10.27 20.99
C VAL A 245 14.10 10.20 19.47
N HIS A 246 13.23 9.32 19.03
CA HIS A 246 12.84 9.12 17.64
C HIS A 246 11.36 9.45 17.47
N GLY A 247 11.09 10.67 16.96
CA GLY A 247 9.74 11.22 16.85
C GLY A 247 9.23 11.86 18.14
N LYS A 248 8.43 12.92 18.00
CA LYS A 248 7.81 13.65 19.09
C LYS A 248 6.71 12.80 19.76
N VAL A 249 6.70 12.81 21.10
CA VAL A 249 5.59 12.24 21.89
C VAL A 249 4.45 13.26 21.92
N PRO A 250 3.20 12.89 21.56
CA PRO A 250 2.05 13.76 21.77
C PRO A 250 1.89 14.10 23.26
N THR A 251 1.60 15.36 23.56
CA THR A 251 1.48 15.84 24.96
C THR A 251 0.36 15.11 25.72
N ASN A 252 0.49 15.05 27.04
CA ASN A 252 -0.55 14.44 27.86
C ASN A 252 -1.90 15.14 27.65
N ASN A 253 -2.97 14.37 27.57
CA ASN A 253 -4.34 14.80 27.27
C ASN A 253 -4.54 15.45 25.88
N ALA A 254 -3.57 15.34 24.96
CA ALA A 254 -3.79 15.73 23.57
C ALA A 254 -4.83 14.83 22.91
N LEU A 255 -5.77 15.42 22.18
CA LEU A 255 -6.74 14.69 21.37
C LEU A 255 -6.05 14.30 20.05
N ILE A 256 -6.06 13.01 19.72
CA ILE A 256 -5.50 12.45 18.49
C ILE A 256 -6.68 12.06 17.62
N SER A 257 -6.89 12.77 16.51
CA SER A 257 -7.90 12.48 15.50
C SER A 257 -7.26 11.74 14.35
N ILE A 258 -7.79 10.55 14.03
CA ILE A 258 -7.27 9.69 12.97
C ILE A 258 -8.38 9.49 11.95
N VAL A 259 -8.13 9.90 10.72
CA VAL A 259 -9.03 9.71 9.58
C VAL A 259 -8.36 8.73 8.62
N TYR A 260 -9.10 7.73 8.17
CA TYR A 260 -8.57 6.70 7.28
C TYR A 260 -9.65 6.12 6.38
N ARG A 261 -9.23 5.47 5.30
CA ARG A 261 -10.09 4.78 4.35
C ARG A 261 -10.06 3.28 4.59
N ARG A 262 -11.23 2.66 4.63
CA ARG A 262 -11.40 1.22 4.60
C ARG A 262 -11.72 0.79 3.17
N SER A 263 -10.97 -0.17 2.62
CA SER A 263 -11.10 -0.69 1.26
C SER A 263 -11.49 -2.18 1.26
N ARG A 264 -12.13 -2.62 0.18
CA ARG A 264 -12.37 -4.04 -0.10
C ARG A 264 -11.22 -4.69 -0.88
N GLY A 265 -10.16 -3.92 -1.16
CA GLY A 265 -8.99 -4.40 -1.88
C GLY A 265 -9.31 -4.81 -3.31
N SER A 266 -8.95 -6.02 -3.69
CA SER A 266 -9.16 -6.56 -5.05
C SER A 266 -10.62 -6.56 -5.51
N ALA A 267 -11.57 -6.72 -4.58
CA ALA A 267 -13.01 -6.64 -4.87
C ALA A 267 -13.48 -5.22 -5.28
N GLY A 268 -12.65 -4.20 -5.03
CA GLY A 268 -12.88 -2.83 -5.48
C GLY A 268 -12.62 -2.60 -6.96
N ASN A 269 -11.95 -3.51 -7.67
CA ASN A 269 -11.66 -3.40 -9.11
C ASN A 269 -12.89 -3.73 -9.97
N VAL A 270 -13.92 -2.91 -9.87
CA VAL A 270 -15.18 -3.10 -10.63
C VAL A 270 -14.99 -2.86 -12.13
N GLY A 271 -15.86 -3.47 -12.94
CA GLY A 271 -15.85 -3.33 -14.39
C GLY A 271 -16.23 -1.92 -14.89
N PRO A 272 -16.13 -1.68 -16.21
CA PRO A 272 -16.66 -0.48 -16.82
C PRO A 272 -18.19 -0.42 -16.64
N ASN A 273 -18.75 0.77 -16.61
CA ASN A 273 -20.18 1.05 -16.39
C ASN A 273 -20.75 0.45 -15.10
N ALA A 274 -19.93 0.21 -14.07
CA ALA A 274 -20.39 -0.36 -12.81
C ALA A 274 -20.81 0.71 -11.79
N ILE A 275 -20.19 1.88 -11.77
CA ILE A 275 -20.48 2.96 -10.83
C ILE A 275 -21.64 3.79 -11.40
N LYS A 276 -22.87 3.51 -10.94
CA LYS A 276 -24.09 4.04 -11.55
C LYS A 276 -24.96 4.86 -10.59
N GLU A 277 -24.83 4.63 -9.31
CA GLU A 277 -25.73 5.17 -8.31
C GLU A 277 -25.00 6.18 -7.42
N PHE A 278 -25.70 7.23 -7.11
CA PHE A 278 -25.30 8.22 -6.13
C PHE A 278 -26.08 7.93 -4.85
N GLU A 279 -25.38 7.77 -3.74
CA GLU A 279 -26.05 7.67 -2.45
C GLU A 279 -26.38 9.09 -1.98
N SER A 280 -27.66 9.43 -1.96
CA SER A 280 -28.12 10.73 -1.47
C SER A 280 -27.51 11.01 -0.09
N LEU A 281 -26.79 12.11 0.05
CA LEU A 281 -26.33 12.61 1.34
C LEU A 281 -27.55 13.10 2.14
N THR A 282 -28.34 12.15 2.67
CA THR A 282 -29.30 12.49 3.69
C THR A 282 -28.54 12.84 4.96
N ASN A 283 -28.64 14.08 5.37
CA ASN A 283 -28.35 14.61 6.69
C ASN A 283 -26.92 15.10 6.93
N ASN A 284 -26.62 16.28 6.59
CA ASN A 284 -26.00 17.33 7.42
C ASN A 284 -25.60 18.58 6.62
N PHE A 285 -25.67 18.54 5.29
CA PHE A 285 -25.20 19.65 4.44
C PHE A 285 -26.22 20.05 3.36
N GLY A 286 -27.43 20.46 3.75
CA GLY A 286 -28.35 21.11 2.83
C GLY A 286 -29.22 20.19 1.96
N PRO A 287 -30.01 20.77 1.04
CA PRO A 287 -31.01 20.05 0.26
C PRO A 287 -30.42 18.96 -0.62
N SER A 288 -31.20 17.89 -0.84
CA SER A 288 -30.86 16.81 -1.75
C SER A 288 -30.40 17.34 -3.12
N TYR A 289 -29.30 16.82 -3.65
CA TYR A 289 -28.77 17.20 -4.96
C TYR A 289 -29.56 16.51 -6.10
N ASP A 290 -30.86 16.72 -6.19
CA ASP A 290 -31.76 16.06 -7.16
C ASP A 290 -31.47 16.36 -8.62
N GLY A 291 -30.46 17.12 -8.93
CA GLY A 291 -30.10 17.50 -10.31
C GLY A 291 -28.66 17.13 -10.73
N ILE A 292 -27.97 16.31 -9.93
CA ILE A 292 -26.68 15.77 -10.35
C ILE A 292 -26.87 14.45 -11.08
N VAL A 293 -26.47 14.40 -12.33
CA VAL A 293 -26.52 13.20 -13.17
C VAL A 293 -25.13 12.57 -13.21
N ILE A 294 -25.05 11.26 -12.93
CA ILE A 294 -23.83 10.49 -13.02
C ILE A 294 -23.78 9.79 -14.37
N THR A 295 -22.70 10.01 -15.12
CA THR A 295 -22.34 9.11 -16.22
C THR A 295 -21.35 8.09 -15.67
N PRO A 296 -21.64 6.78 -15.79
CA PRO A 296 -20.81 5.71 -15.22
C PRO A 296 -19.37 5.76 -15.71
N ASN A 297 -18.47 5.11 -14.96
CA ASN A 297 -17.08 4.95 -15.32
C ASN A 297 -16.93 4.28 -16.70
N THR A 298 -16.16 4.90 -17.58
CA THR A 298 -15.93 4.36 -18.94
C THR A 298 -14.87 3.26 -18.96
N SER A 299 -13.92 3.28 -18.02
CA SER A 299 -12.89 2.28 -17.82
C SER A 299 -13.15 1.50 -16.52
N ARG A 300 -12.57 0.30 -16.41
CA ARG A 300 -12.58 -0.45 -15.15
C ARG A 300 -11.86 0.32 -14.05
N ALA A 301 -12.29 0.12 -12.80
CA ALA A 301 -11.52 0.53 -11.65
C ALA A 301 -10.28 -0.37 -11.48
N PHE A 302 -9.16 0.19 -11.06
CA PHE A 302 -7.88 -0.53 -10.96
C PHE A 302 -7.09 -0.10 -9.72
N GLY A 303 -6.06 -0.88 -9.38
CA GLY A 303 -5.15 -0.56 -8.28
C GLY A 303 -5.60 -1.08 -6.92
N GLY A 304 -6.80 -1.65 -6.80
CA GLY A 304 -7.23 -2.32 -5.57
C GLY A 304 -6.51 -3.66 -5.40
N SER A 305 -5.90 -3.87 -4.23
CA SER A 305 -5.29 -5.15 -3.86
C SER A 305 -5.53 -5.46 -2.38
N ASP A 306 -5.59 -6.74 -2.08
CA ASP A 306 -5.66 -7.19 -0.70
C ASP A 306 -4.29 -7.07 -0.03
N SER A 307 -4.28 -7.02 1.29
CA SER A 307 -3.04 -7.08 2.06
C SER A 307 -2.32 -8.41 1.82
N GLU A 308 -1.00 -8.41 1.94
CA GLU A 308 -0.18 -9.59 1.70
C GLU A 308 -0.69 -10.83 2.46
N SER A 309 -0.84 -11.91 1.71
CA SER A 309 -1.18 -13.22 2.26
C SER A 309 0.03 -13.86 2.94
N ALA A 310 -0.21 -14.86 3.79
CA ALA A 310 0.87 -15.66 4.39
C ALA A 310 1.82 -16.27 3.33
N ALA A 311 1.28 -16.70 2.19
CA ALA A 311 2.08 -17.23 1.08
C ALA A 311 2.95 -16.15 0.43
N SER A 312 2.40 -14.95 0.20
CA SER A 312 3.17 -13.82 -0.33
C SER A 312 4.28 -13.39 0.62
N LEU A 313 3.99 -13.31 1.93
CA LEU A 313 5.00 -12.97 2.95
C LEU A 313 6.18 -13.94 2.92
N LYS A 314 5.92 -15.25 2.84
CA LYS A 314 6.99 -16.28 2.75
C LYS A 314 7.90 -16.10 1.54
N ASN A 315 7.37 -15.65 0.42
CA ASN A 315 8.13 -15.44 -0.80
C ASN A 315 8.86 -14.08 -0.80
N ASN A 316 8.19 -13.03 -0.33
CA ASN A 316 8.66 -11.66 -0.44
C ASN A 316 9.69 -11.28 0.63
N ILE A 317 9.57 -11.81 1.86
CA ILE A 317 10.53 -11.55 2.93
C ILE A 317 11.96 -11.93 2.54
N PRO A 318 12.26 -13.17 2.04
CA PRO A 318 13.61 -13.53 1.60
C PRO A 318 14.09 -12.71 0.40
N ALA A 319 13.18 -12.36 -0.53
CA ALA A 319 13.51 -11.55 -1.69
C ALA A 319 13.93 -10.13 -1.28
N ALA A 320 13.19 -9.50 -0.38
CA ALA A 320 13.52 -8.18 0.16
C ALA A 320 14.82 -8.19 0.95
N PHE A 321 15.04 -9.21 1.77
CA PHE A 321 16.29 -9.36 2.54
C PHE A 321 17.53 -9.52 1.63
N ARG A 322 17.40 -10.26 0.52
CA ARG A 322 18.49 -10.38 -0.47
C ARG A 322 18.79 -9.07 -1.18
N SER A 323 17.77 -8.38 -1.63
CA SER A 323 17.92 -7.14 -2.41
C SER A 323 18.39 -5.97 -1.53
N GLN A 324 18.06 -5.95 -0.23
CA GLN A 324 18.35 -4.85 0.70
C GLN A 324 18.02 -3.48 0.08
N ASP A 325 16.86 -3.39 -0.59
CA ASP A 325 16.40 -2.23 -1.36
C ASP A 325 17.37 -1.72 -2.44
N ARG A 326 18.25 -2.62 -2.92
CA ARG A 326 19.20 -2.35 -4.01
C ARG A 326 19.00 -3.36 -5.12
N ALA A 327 18.91 -2.88 -6.35
CA ALA A 327 18.90 -3.72 -7.54
C ALA A 327 20.32 -3.89 -8.09
N VAL A 328 20.89 -5.07 -7.94
CA VAL A 328 22.22 -5.46 -8.46
C VAL A 328 22.08 -6.56 -9.49
N SER A 329 21.29 -7.59 -9.18
CA SER A 329 20.99 -8.70 -10.09
C SER A 329 19.66 -8.46 -10.82
N LEU A 330 19.45 -9.13 -11.96
CA LEU A 330 18.17 -9.09 -12.67
C LEU A 330 16.99 -9.51 -11.80
N GLN A 331 17.23 -10.46 -10.89
CA GLN A 331 16.22 -10.92 -9.97
C GLN A 331 15.84 -9.83 -8.97
N ASP A 332 16.80 -9.02 -8.50
CA ASP A 332 16.51 -7.91 -7.59
C ASP A 332 15.60 -6.86 -8.24
N TYR A 333 15.81 -6.57 -9.55
CA TYR A 333 14.91 -5.69 -10.29
C TYR A 333 13.49 -6.25 -10.37
N ILE A 334 13.34 -7.54 -10.62
CA ILE A 334 12.03 -8.21 -10.65
C ILE A 334 11.39 -8.16 -9.26
N ASP A 335 12.12 -8.53 -8.23
CA ASP A 335 11.65 -8.58 -6.85
C ASP A 335 11.18 -7.20 -6.35
N LEU A 336 11.94 -6.14 -6.65
CA LEU A 336 11.57 -4.76 -6.30
C LEU A 336 10.32 -4.27 -7.05
N VAL A 337 10.20 -4.60 -8.33
CA VAL A 337 9.03 -4.22 -9.14
C VAL A 337 7.77 -4.94 -8.68
N LEU A 338 7.88 -6.22 -8.30
CA LEU A 338 6.75 -6.99 -7.78
C LEU A 338 6.24 -6.47 -6.42
N ARG A 339 7.03 -5.67 -5.69
CA ARG A 339 6.58 -4.98 -4.47
C ARG A 339 5.68 -3.77 -4.75
N VAL A 340 5.64 -3.28 -5.99
CA VAL A 340 4.76 -2.17 -6.35
C VAL A 340 3.31 -2.68 -6.42
N PRO A 341 2.38 -2.09 -5.64
CA PRO A 341 0.99 -2.51 -5.64
C PRO A 341 0.38 -2.47 -7.05
N GLY A 342 -0.36 -3.53 -7.41
CA GLY A 342 -1.00 -3.63 -8.72
C GLY A 342 -0.13 -4.25 -9.83
N ILE A 343 1.10 -4.67 -9.54
CA ILE A 343 1.92 -5.44 -10.48
C ILE A 343 1.82 -6.93 -10.13
N VAL A 344 1.37 -7.74 -11.09
CA VAL A 344 1.17 -9.19 -10.90
C VAL A 344 2.36 -9.99 -11.39
N LYS A 345 3.01 -9.52 -12.45
CA LYS A 345 4.15 -10.19 -13.06
C LYS A 345 5.16 -9.18 -13.57
N ALA A 346 6.43 -9.44 -13.34
CA ALA A 346 7.53 -8.65 -13.88
C ALA A 346 8.58 -9.55 -14.52
N THR A 347 9.27 -9.02 -15.50
CA THR A 347 10.47 -9.62 -16.07
C THR A 347 11.50 -8.52 -16.31
N ALA A 348 12.76 -8.84 -16.13
CA ALA A 348 13.85 -7.92 -16.36
C ALA A 348 14.81 -8.51 -17.42
N LYS A 349 15.28 -7.65 -18.32
CA LYS A 349 16.18 -8.02 -19.40
C LYS A 349 17.36 -7.06 -19.42
N VAL A 350 18.57 -7.59 -19.48
CA VAL A 350 19.77 -6.77 -19.71
C VAL A 350 19.88 -6.47 -21.21
N ASN A 351 20.14 -5.24 -21.57
CA ASN A 351 20.55 -4.85 -22.92
C ASN A 351 22.00 -5.24 -23.12
N VAL A 352 22.23 -6.48 -23.55
CA VAL A 352 23.58 -7.03 -23.81
C VAL A 352 24.21 -6.29 -24.98
N GLY A 353 25.45 -5.82 -24.80
CA GLY A 353 26.24 -5.17 -25.86
C GLY A 353 26.18 -3.63 -25.86
N LYS A 354 25.43 -2.99 -24.96
CA LYS A 354 25.42 -1.54 -24.83
C LYS A 354 26.24 -1.10 -23.60
N THR A 355 27.28 -0.29 -23.86
CA THR A 355 28.05 0.36 -22.78
C THR A 355 27.17 1.40 -22.09
N ALA A 356 27.31 1.55 -20.77
CA ALA A 356 26.67 2.63 -20.03
C ALA A 356 27.08 3.99 -20.58
N LYS A 357 26.14 4.69 -21.16
CA LYS A 357 26.36 6.04 -21.69
C LYS A 357 25.56 7.03 -20.83
N ARG A 358 26.25 7.99 -20.28
CA ARG A 358 25.67 9.07 -19.48
C ARG A 358 26.35 10.38 -19.80
N GLY A 359 25.64 11.47 -19.64
CA GLY A 359 26.21 12.80 -19.86
C GLY A 359 25.34 13.89 -19.26
N VAL A 360 25.85 15.11 -19.36
CA VAL A 360 25.19 16.30 -18.84
C VAL A 360 24.43 17.01 -19.96
N VAL A 361 23.23 17.46 -19.67
CA VAL A 361 22.39 18.28 -20.54
C VAL A 361 22.65 19.75 -20.23
N THR A 362 22.94 20.56 -21.23
CA THR A 362 23.25 21.98 -21.08
C THR A 362 22.15 22.91 -21.60
N ASN A 363 21.34 22.42 -22.54
CA ASN A 363 20.22 23.21 -23.10
C ASN A 363 19.05 22.29 -23.44
N LYS A 364 17.85 22.86 -23.46
CA LYS A 364 16.59 22.19 -23.81
C LYS A 364 15.73 23.04 -24.70
N VAL A 365 15.01 22.41 -25.63
CA VAL A 365 13.96 23.03 -26.46
C VAL A 365 12.93 21.97 -26.85
N LEU A 366 11.67 22.34 -26.88
CA LEU A 366 10.58 21.48 -27.36
C LEU A 366 9.82 22.22 -28.49
N SER A 367 9.79 21.62 -29.65
CA SER A 367 9.09 22.15 -30.81
C SER A 367 8.40 21.02 -31.58
N ALA A 368 7.15 21.22 -31.94
CA ALA A 368 6.34 20.26 -32.69
C ALA A 368 6.37 18.83 -32.09
N SER A 369 6.24 18.74 -30.77
CA SER A 369 6.29 17.49 -30.00
C SER A 369 7.64 16.72 -30.06
N VAL A 370 8.72 17.39 -30.51
CA VAL A 370 10.07 16.83 -30.50
C VAL A 370 10.91 17.63 -29.51
N ALA A 371 11.37 16.96 -28.48
CA ALA A 371 12.35 17.52 -27.55
C ALA A 371 13.75 17.40 -28.17
N THR A 372 14.51 18.47 -28.10
CA THR A 372 15.93 18.49 -28.45
C THR A 372 16.71 18.97 -27.25
N LEU A 373 17.58 18.09 -26.75
CA LEU A 373 18.51 18.41 -25.69
C LEU A 373 19.91 18.58 -26.26
N THR A 374 20.62 19.62 -25.80
CA THR A 374 22.05 19.76 -26.10
C THR A 374 22.86 19.18 -24.94
N THR A 375 23.79 18.31 -25.25
CA THR A 375 24.67 17.67 -24.26
C THR A 375 26.03 18.35 -24.21
N SER A 376 26.71 18.28 -23.08
CA SER A 376 28.04 18.90 -22.87
C SER A 376 29.16 18.26 -23.72
N SER A 377 28.95 17.05 -24.19
CA SER A 377 29.85 16.27 -25.07
C SER A 377 29.02 15.39 -25.99
N ALA A 378 29.65 14.80 -27.01
CA ALA A 378 28.95 13.84 -27.88
C ALA A 378 28.37 12.69 -27.06
N HIS A 379 27.08 12.36 -27.32
CA HIS A 379 26.35 11.38 -26.52
C HIS A 379 26.54 9.93 -26.95
N ASP A 380 27.05 9.69 -28.16
CA ASP A 380 27.29 8.35 -28.75
C ASP A 380 26.11 7.36 -28.68
N LEU A 381 24.90 7.86 -28.46
CA LEU A 381 23.67 7.07 -28.43
C LEU A 381 23.23 6.73 -29.85
N SER A 382 22.62 5.57 -30.01
CA SER A 382 22.05 5.13 -31.28
C SER A 382 20.55 5.39 -31.32
N VAL A 383 19.99 5.62 -32.49
CA VAL A 383 18.55 5.69 -32.70
C VAL A 383 17.88 4.39 -32.21
N GLY A 384 16.83 4.53 -31.42
CA GLY A 384 16.16 3.41 -30.76
C GLY A 384 16.71 3.03 -29.38
N ASP A 385 17.76 3.70 -28.90
CA ASP A 385 18.22 3.54 -27.51
C ASP A 385 17.18 4.12 -26.54
N THR A 386 16.86 3.39 -25.48
CA THR A 386 16.05 3.92 -24.38
C THR A 386 16.94 4.71 -23.44
N ILE A 387 16.54 5.93 -23.14
CA ILE A 387 17.26 6.88 -22.28
C ILE A 387 16.37 7.34 -21.13
N ALA A 388 16.95 7.55 -19.97
CA ALA A 388 16.35 8.23 -18.85
C ALA A 388 16.99 9.62 -18.70
N ILE A 389 16.16 10.63 -18.50
CA ILE A 389 16.53 12.04 -18.38
C ILE A 389 16.07 12.55 -17.04
N PHE A 390 16.95 13.24 -16.32
CA PHE A 390 16.72 13.75 -14.98
C PHE A 390 17.23 15.19 -14.81
N GLY A 391 16.52 15.99 -14.03
CA GLY A 391 16.94 17.33 -13.63
C GLY A 391 16.94 18.35 -14.74
N VAL A 392 16.29 18.07 -15.86
CA VAL A 392 16.04 19.01 -16.95
C VAL A 392 14.75 19.80 -16.69
N GLY A 393 13.83 19.21 -15.93
CA GLY A 393 12.51 19.75 -15.59
C GLY A 393 11.43 19.33 -16.58
N GLU A 394 10.18 19.44 -16.15
CA GLU A 394 9.03 19.12 -16.99
C GLU A 394 8.99 19.97 -18.28
N PRO A 395 8.56 19.39 -19.40
CA PRO A 395 8.14 18.01 -19.65
C PRO A 395 9.28 17.10 -20.16
N PHE A 396 10.54 17.44 -19.91
CA PHE A 396 11.71 16.76 -20.49
C PHE A 396 12.21 15.59 -19.64
N ASP A 397 11.92 15.58 -18.33
CA ASP A 397 12.32 14.50 -17.45
C ASP A 397 11.46 13.24 -17.69
N GLY A 398 12.08 12.07 -17.68
CA GLY A 398 11.40 10.80 -17.92
C GLY A 398 12.24 9.79 -18.71
N THR A 399 11.56 8.76 -19.19
CA THR A 399 12.18 7.71 -20.02
C THR A 399 11.66 7.82 -21.44
N PHE A 400 12.57 7.94 -22.39
CA PHE A 400 12.27 8.19 -23.81
C PHE A 400 13.11 7.31 -24.73
N VAL A 401 12.73 7.25 -26.01
CA VAL A 401 13.48 6.54 -27.04
C VAL A 401 14.17 7.56 -27.96
N VAL A 402 15.46 7.36 -28.21
CA VAL A 402 16.25 8.23 -29.09
C VAL A 402 15.70 8.19 -30.51
N LYS A 403 15.37 9.37 -31.05
CA LYS A 403 14.78 9.55 -32.37
C LYS A 403 15.82 9.75 -33.45
N THR A 404 15.44 9.47 -34.70
CA THR A 404 16.22 9.82 -35.89
C THR A 404 16.53 11.32 -35.93
N GLY A 405 17.77 11.66 -36.29
CA GLY A 405 18.26 13.05 -36.27
C GLY A 405 19.12 13.38 -35.04
N SER A 406 19.15 12.50 -34.03
CA SER A 406 20.08 12.62 -32.92
C SER A 406 21.50 12.37 -33.41
N SER A 407 22.43 13.29 -33.17
CA SER A 407 23.84 13.16 -33.55
C SER A 407 24.74 14.13 -32.78
N GLY A 408 25.99 13.76 -32.55
CA GLY A 408 26.94 14.57 -31.81
C GLY A 408 26.43 14.92 -30.42
N SER A 409 26.26 16.20 -30.13
CA SER A 409 25.73 16.70 -28.86
C SER A 409 24.22 17.02 -28.90
N SER A 410 23.53 16.66 -29.98
CA SER A 410 22.07 16.91 -30.11
C SER A 410 21.29 15.60 -29.91
N LEU A 411 20.49 15.52 -28.85
CA LEU A 411 19.68 14.37 -28.48
C LEU A 411 18.20 14.68 -28.70
N LEU A 412 17.55 13.91 -29.56
CA LEU A 412 16.14 14.10 -29.95
C LEU A 412 15.27 12.93 -29.46
N TYR A 413 14.06 13.23 -28.98
CA TYR A 413 13.02 12.28 -28.62
C TYR A 413 11.63 12.93 -28.68
N ASP A 414 10.59 12.12 -28.70
CA ASP A 414 9.21 12.61 -28.79
C ASP A 414 8.62 12.88 -27.39
N VAL A 415 7.97 14.05 -27.24
CA VAL A 415 7.25 14.47 -26.02
C VAL A 415 5.95 15.14 -26.41
N ALA A 416 4.83 14.60 -25.98
CA ALA A 416 3.51 15.19 -26.23
C ALA A 416 3.23 16.31 -25.20
N SER A 417 3.73 17.53 -25.48
CA SER A 417 3.51 18.70 -24.64
C SER A 417 3.55 19.97 -25.47
N ALA A 418 3.16 21.10 -24.88
CA ALA A 418 3.26 22.41 -25.47
C ALA A 418 4.72 22.81 -25.76
N ASN A 419 4.96 23.61 -26.81
CA ASN A 419 6.29 24.05 -27.17
C ASN A 419 6.98 24.81 -26.02
N VAL A 420 8.25 24.52 -25.81
CA VAL A 420 9.11 25.18 -24.82
C VAL A 420 10.27 25.84 -25.56
N SER A 421 10.43 27.16 -25.38
CA SER A 421 11.54 27.91 -25.97
C SER A 421 12.88 27.42 -25.43
N SER A 422 13.95 27.63 -26.22
CA SER A 422 15.30 27.25 -25.83
C SER A 422 15.71 27.86 -24.48
N ALA A 423 16.17 27.03 -23.56
CA ALA A 423 16.58 27.44 -22.23
C ALA A 423 17.79 26.62 -21.75
N SER A 424 18.70 27.25 -21.02
CA SER A 424 19.85 26.60 -20.40
C SER A 424 19.39 25.70 -19.24
N VAL A 425 20.09 24.59 -19.04
CA VAL A 425 19.84 23.60 -17.98
C VAL A 425 21.05 23.58 -17.04
N ALA A 426 20.80 23.82 -15.75
CA ALA A 426 21.87 23.92 -14.75
C ALA A 426 22.39 22.57 -14.25
N ALA A 427 21.54 21.54 -14.20
CA ALA A 427 21.86 20.25 -13.56
C ALA A 427 21.23 19.02 -14.25
N GLY A 428 20.89 19.12 -15.54
CA GLY A 428 20.28 18.01 -16.29
C GLY A 428 21.28 16.90 -16.61
N THR A 429 20.84 15.65 -16.53
CA THR A 429 21.63 14.48 -16.92
C THR A 429 20.81 13.50 -17.74
N TYR A 430 21.47 12.72 -18.61
CA TYR A 430 20.88 11.61 -19.31
C TYR A 430 21.71 10.33 -19.09
N MET A 431 21.05 9.17 -19.14
CA MET A 431 21.70 7.85 -19.18
C MET A 431 20.93 6.89 -20.08
N ASN A 432 21.60 5.95 -20.75
CA ASN A 432 20.90 4.88 -21.45
C ASN A 432 20.44 3.81 -20.46
N ALA A 433 19.25 3.24 -20.69
CA ALA A 433 18.74 2.14 -19.92
C ALA A 433 19.58 0.88 -20.18
N GLN A 434 20.16 0.31 -19.12
CA GLN A 434 20.91 -0.96 -19.19
C GLN A 434 20.03 -2.15 -18.86
N VAL A 435 18.96 -1.93 -18.09
CA VAL A 435 17.99 -2.94 -17.71
C VAL A 435 16.61 -2.49 -18.17
N GLU A 436 15.98 -3.32 -18.96
CA GLU A 436 14.57 -3.15 -19.37
C GLU A 436 13.70 -4.01 -18.46
N ILE A 437 12.69 -3.39 -17.87
CA ILE A 437 11.74 -4.07 -17.00
C ILE A 437 10.38 -4.04 -17.69
N LEU A 438 9.79 -5.21 -17.89
CA LEU A 438 8.42 -5.37 -18.33
C LEU A 438 7.57 -5.79 -17.14
N ALA A 439 6.65 -4.94 -16.75
CA ALA A 439 5.69 -5.22 -15.66
C ALA A 439 4.28 -5.37 -16.24
N LEU A 440 3.56 -6.38 -15.78
CA LEU A 440 2.17 -6.62 -16.15
C LEU A 440 1.26 -6.31 -14.97
N THR A 441 0.31 -5.43 -15.20
CA THR A 441 -0.84 -5.22 -14.31
C THR A 441 -1.92 -6.26 -14.62
N PRO A 442 -2.80 -6.59 -13.66
CA PRO A 442 -3.93 -7.47 -13.93
C PRO A 442 -4.80 -6.90 -15.05
N PRO A 443 -5.39 -7.76 -15.90
CA PRO A 443 -6.25 -7.36 -17.00
C PRO A 443 -7.51 -6.63 -16.57
#